data_5ea913352d1ea681b648ee8c380a7253
#
_entry.id   5ea913352d1ea681b648ee8c380a7253
#
_cell.length_a   1.000
_cell.length_b   1.000
_cell.length_c   1.000
_cell.angle_alpha   90.00
_cell.angle_beta   90.00
_cell.angle_gamma   90.00
#
_symmetry.space_group_name_H-M   'P 1'
#
loop_
_entity.id
_entity.type
_entity.pdbx_description
1 polymer ?
#
loop_
_entity_poly.entity_id
_entity_poly.type
_entity_poly.pdbx_seq_one_letter_code
_entity_poly.pdbx_strand_id
1 'polypeptide(L)'
;MDNVAILKDAKNVDNAKLFMNFMMEPENAAMLSAFARYANGIKGSEQFMPADMQGAPELTLPEPNKGVFNRTCPTEVSELMTRIWTEIQK
;
A
#
# COMPACT_ATOMS: atom_id res chain seq x y z
N MET A 1 -3.36 -2.12 3.83
CA MET A 1 -2.33 -2.76 2.99
C MET A 1 -2.81 -2.73 1.56
N ASP A 2 -2.05 -2.07 0.69
CA ASP A 2 -2.42 -1.94 -0.71
C ASP A 2 -1.85 -3.12 -1.49
N ASN A 3 -2.56 -3.57 -2.51
CA ASN A 3 -2.18 -4.72 -3.30
C ASN A 3 -2.40 -4.44 -4.78
N VAL A 4 -1.59 -5.07 -5.62
CA VAL A 4 -1.77 -5.08 -7.06
C VAL A 4 -2.24 -6.47 -7.47
N ALA A 5 -3.29 -6.55 -8.27
CA ALA A 5 -3.85 -7.80 -8.74
C ALA A 5 -4.18 -7.76 -10.24
N ILE A 6 -4.05 -8.89 -10.89
CA ILE A 6 -4.47 -9.07 -12.28
C ILE A 6 -5.90 -9.60 -12.27
N LEU A 7 -6.80 -8.92 -12.95
CA LEU A 7 -8.18 -9.36 -13.08
C LEU A 7 -8.27 -10.67 -13.87
N LYS A 8 -9.22 -11.54 -13.52
CA LYS A 8 -9.40 -12.88 -14.12
C LYS A 8 -9.49 -12.84 -15.66
N ASP A 9 -10.17 -11.82 -16.19
CA ASP A 9 -10.44 -11.71 -17.62
C ASP A 9 -9.55 -10.67 -18.32
N ALA A 10 -8.39 -10.33 -17.71
CA ALA A 10 -7.44 -9.39 -18.28
C ALA A 10 -6.88 -9.92 -19.60
N LYS A 11 -6.89 -9.08 -20.63
CA LYS A 11 -6.43 -9.47 -21.99
C LYS A 11 -4.91 -9.43 -22.15
N ASN A 12 -4.22 -8.60 -21.34
CA ASN A 12 -2.78 -8.36 -21.44
C ASN A 12 -2.04 -8.85 -20.19
N VAL A 13 -2.26 -10.11 -19.81
CA VAL A 13 -1.73 -10.70 -18.57
C VAL A 13 -0.20 -10.62 -18.50
N ASP A 14 0.49 -10.88 -19.60
CA ASP A 14 1.96 -10.88 -19.61
C ASP A 14 2.53 -9.47 -19.42
N ASN A 15 1.94 -8.46 -20.04
CA ASN A 15 2.30 -7.06 -19.80
C ASN A 15 1.98 -6.63 -18.35
N ALA A 16 0.88 -7.10 -17.79
CA ALA A 16 0.54 -6.85 -16.39
C ALA A 16 1.59 -7.45 -15.44
N LYS A 17 2.06 -8.67 -15.71
CA LYS A 17 3.14 -9.29 -14.94
C LYS A 17 4.46 -8.52 -15.05
N LEU A 18 4.82 -8.04 -16.25
CA LEU A 18 6.00 -7.21 -16.44
C LEU A 18 5.91 -5.91 -15.64
N PHE A 19 4.74 -5.26 -15.64
CA PHE A 19 4.50 -4.08 -14.81
C PHE A 19 4.61 -4.40 -13.32
N MET A 20 4.03 -5.50 -12.86
CA MET A 20 4.16 -5.91 -11.45
C MET A 20 5.62 -6.17 -11.06
N ASN A 21 6.39 -6.83 -11.93
CA ASN A 21 7.82 -7.06 -11.69
C ASN A 21 8.59 -5.73 -11.61
N PHE A 22 8.32 -4.79 -12.50
CA PHE A 22 8.90 -3.45 -12.46
C PHE A 22 8.58 -2.73 -11.13
N MET A 23 7.34 -2.81 -10.67
CA MET A 23 6.92 -2.22 -9.39
C MET A 23 7.57 -2.88 -8.18
N MET A 24 7.97 -4.16 -8.29
CA MET A 24 8.63 -4.90 -7.22
C MET A 24 10.17 -4.76 -7.21
N GLU A 25 10.75 -4.07 -8.16
CA GLU A 25 12.17 -3.72 -8.06
C GLU A 25 12.41 -2.78 -6.88
N PRO A 26 13.46 -3.01 -6.05
CA PRO A 26 13.66 -2.27 -4.82
C PRO A 26 13.67 -0.75 -4.98
N GLU A 27 14.29 -0.24 -6.01
CA GLU A 27 14.36 1.19 -6.30
C GLU A 27 12.97 1.76 -6.65
N ASN A 28 12.22 1.07 -7.49
CA ASN A 28 10.87 1.48 -7.89
C ASN A 28 9.88 1.41 -6.72
N ALA A 29 10.00 0.37 -5.89
CA ALA A 29 9.22 0.25 -4.67
C ALA A 29 9.52 1.38 -3.67
N ALA A 30 10.78 1.79 -3.56
CA ALA A 30 11.18 2.91 -2.73
C ALA A 30 10.63 4.25 -3.25
N MET A 31 10.60 4.48 -4.55
CA MET A 31 9.96 5.67 -5.14
C MET A 31 8.47 5.74 -4.82
N LEU A 32 7.77 4.59 -4.89
CA LEU A 32 6.36 4.52 -4.52
C LEU A 32 6.15 4.83 -3.03
N SER A 33 7.00 4.28 -2.15
CA SER A 33 6.96 4.57 -0.72
C SER A 33 7.24 6.04 -0.42
N ALA A 34 8.19 6.65 -1.11
CA ALA A 34 8.51 8.07 -0.97
C ALA A 34 7.32 8.97 -1.35
N PHE A 35 6.60 8.61 -2.41
CA PHE A 35 5.40 9.32 -2.85
C PHE A 35 4.23 9.15 -1.87
N ALA A 36 3.95 7.91 -1.49
CA ALA A 36 2.79 7.57 -0.67
C ALA A 36 3.04 7.75 0.84
N ARG A 37 4.29 7.94 1.24
CA ARG A 37 4.73 8.13 2.64
C ARG A 37 4.37 6.96 3.57
N TYR A 38 4.44 5.72 3.05
CA TYR A 38 4.27 4.51 3.84
C TYR A 38 5.26 3.40 3.46
N ALA A 39 5.41 2.40 4.33
CA ALA A 39 6.29 1.27 4.12
C ALA A 39 5.81 0.39 2.95
N ASN A 40 6.76 -0.27 2.28
CA ASN A 40 6.48 -1.33 1.33
C ASN A 40 7.01 -2.69 1.85
N GLY A 41 6.62 -3.77 1.18
CA GLY A 41 7.04 -5.14 1.53
C GLY A 41 8.22 -5.67 0.73
N ILE A 42 8.95 -4.82 0.00
CA ILE A 42 10.04 -5.25 -0.88
C ILE A 42 11.37 -5.14 -0.16
N LYS A 43 11.96 -6.31 0.10
CA LYS A 43 13.27 -6.40 0.76
C LYS A 43 14.35 -5.69 -0.07
N GLY A 44 15.14 -4.86 0.59
CA GLY A 44 16.24 -4.12 -0.04
C GLY A 44 15.81 -2.75 -0.61
N SER A 45 14.53 -2.39 -0.51
CA SER A 45 14.06 -1.05 -0.90
C SER A 45 14.49 0.04 0.10
N GLU A 46 14.80 -0.32 1.32
CA GLU A 46 15.13 0.58 2.42
C GLU A 46 16.33 1.50 2.08
N GLN A 47 17.33 0.96 1.38
CA GLN A 47 18.52 1.71 0.99
C GLN A 47 18.24 2.82 -0.04
N PHE A 48 17.14 2.73 -0.77
CA PHE A 48 16.72 3.71 -1.77
C PHE A 48 15.68 4.71 -1.24
N MET A 49 15.23 4.52 -0.02
CA MET A 49 14.26 5.44 0.59
C MET A 49 14.90 6.79 0.94
N PRO A 50 14.11 7.87 0.97
CA PRO A 50 14.55 9.16 1.52
C PRO A 50 15.08 9.02 2.95
N ALA A 51 16.10 9.83 3.29
CA ALA A 51 16.78 9.74 4.58
C ALA A 51 15.82 9.91 5.79
N ASP A 52 14.77 10.72 5.64
CA ASP A 52 13.74 10.94 6.66
C ASP A 52 12.81 9.73 6.85
N MET A 53 12.82 8.78 5.91
CA MET A 53 12.04 7.54 6.00
C MET A 53 12.89 6.35 6.42
N GLN A 54 14.22 6.42 6.26
CA GLN A 54 15.12 5.33 6.64
C GLN A 54 15.13 5.17 8.16
N GLY A 55 14.75 3.98 8.64
CA GLY A 55 14.73 3.68 10.08
C GLY A 55 13.65 4.41 10.88
N ALA A 56 12.68 5.05 10.21
CA ALA A 56 11.57 5.70 10.88
C ALA A 56 10.74 4.68 11.69
N PRO A 57 10.53 4.88 13.00
CA PRO A 57 9.85 3.90 13.85
C PRO A 57 8.42 3.61 13.39
N GLU A 58 7.73 4.59 12.84
CA GLU A 58 6.37 4.45 12.30
C GLU A 58 6.29 3.57 11.03
N LEU A 59 7.41 3.35 10.35
CA LEU A 59 7.51 2.47 9.19
C LEU A 59 8.04 1.09 9.52
N THR A 60 8.46 0.89 10.78
CA THR A 60 9.02 -0.37 11.25
C THR A 60 7.95 -1.15 12.00
N LEU A 61 7.68 -2.36 11.55
CA LEU A 61 6.76 -3.24 12.29
C LEU A 61 7.40 -3.65 13.62
N PRO A 62 6.69 -3.48 14.76
CA PRO A 62 7.19 -3.96 16.03
C PRO A 62 7.29 -5.48 16.02
N GLU A 63 8.33 -6.00 16.58
CA GLU A 63 8.52 -7.43 16.83
C GLU A 63 7.60 -7.94 17.97
N PRO A 64 7.15 -9.16 17.89
CA PRO A 64 6.89 -10.00 16.73
C PRO A 64 5.59 -9.56 16.06
N ASN A 65 5.52 -9.56 14.76
CA ASN A 65 4.38 -9.23 13.88
C ASN A 65 3.00 -9.23 14.54
N LYS A 66 2.73 -8.22 15.37
CA LYS A 66 1.44 -8.05 16.07
C LYS A 66 0.46 -7.20 15.29
N GLY A 67 0.67 -7.08 13.99
CA GLY A 67 -0.28 -6.39 13.12
C GLY A 67 -1.62 -7.11 13.12
N VAL A 68 -2.70 -6.37 13.31
CA VAL A 68 -4.07 -6.87 13.21
C VAL A 68 -4.71 -6.22 12.00
N PHE A 69 -5.28 -7.03 11.11
CA PHE A 69 -6.09 -6.49 10.03
C PHE A 69 -7.41 -5.93 10.58
N ASN A 70 -7.71 -4.71 10.19
CA ASN A 70 -9.02 -4.13 10.48
C ASN A 70 -10.11 -4.99 9.85
N ARG A 71 -11.15 -5.29 10.62
CA ARG A 71 -12.32 -5.98 10.09
C ARG A 71 -13.09 -5.02 9.17
N THR A 72 -13.79 -5.60 8.20
CA THR A 72 -14.73 -4.84 7.38
C THR A 72 -15.76 -4.16 8.29
N CYS A 73 -15.99 -2.88 8.09
CA CYS A 73 -17.02 -2.17 8.82
C CYS A 73 -18.41 -2.77 8.50
N PRO A 74 -19.31 -2.83 9.47
CA PRO A 74 -20.73 -3.12 9.21
C PRO A 74 -21.29 -2.16 8.14
N THR A 75 -22.24 -2.62 7.35
CA THR A 75 -22.82 -1.84 6.24
C THR A 75 -23.35 -0.50 6.71
N GLU A 76 -24.05 -0.47 7.83
CA GLU A 76 -24.62 0.76 8.40
C GLU A 76 -23.54 1.80 8.75
N VAL A 77 -22.38 1.35 9.25
CA VAL A 77 -21.25 2.22 9.56
C VAL A 77 -20.62 2.77 8.27
N SER A 78 -20.47 1.94 7.25
CA SER A 78 -19.93 2.34 5.96
C SER A 78 -20.83 3.36 5.25
N GLU A 79 -22.14 3.16 5.31
CA GLU A 79 -23.13 4.11 4.78
C GLU A 79 -23.11 5.44 5.53
N LEU A 80 -23.01 5.41 6.86
CA LEU A 80 -22.88 6.61 7.68
C LEU A 80 -21.61 7.40 7.32
N MET A 81 -20.48 6.71 7.22
CA MET A 81 -19.20 7.34 6.85
C MET A 81 -19.29 7.98 5.46
N THR A 82 -19.87 7.28 4.48
CA THR A 82 -20.04 7.81 3.11
C THR A 82 -20.93 9.06 3.11
N ARG A 83 -22.00 9.07 3.88
CA ARG A 83 -22.90 10.23 4.01
C ARG A 83 -22.18 11.43 4.62
N ILE A 84 -21.48 11.23 5.75
CA ILE A 84 -20.71 12.29 6.42
C ILE A 84 -19.65 12.84 5.48
N TRP A 85 -18.91 11.96 4.80
CA TRP A 85 -17.88 12.37 3.84
C TRP A 85 -18.45 13.22 2.69
N THR A 86 -19.58 12.82 2.16
CA THR A 86 -20.28 13.58 1.10
C THR A 86 -20.75 14.97 1.59
N GLU A 87 -21.12 15.09 2.85
CA GLU A 87 -21.52 16.39 3.44
C GLU A 87 -20.32 17.32 3.64
N ILE A 88 -19.17 16.78 4.05
CA ILE A 88 -17.93 17.56 4.26
C ILE A 88 -17.36 18.10 2.94
N GLN A 89 -17.61 17.40 1.83
CA GLN A 89 -17.11 17.79 0.50
C GLN A 89 -17.96 18.88 -0.20
N LYS A 90 -19.08 19.30 0.37
CA LYS A 90 -19.94 20.37 -0.16
C LYS A 90 -19.42 21.73 0.27
#